data_74a5471589b2a54592270d76e96df403
#
_entry.id   74a5471589b2a54592270d76e96df403
#
_cell.length_a   1.000
_cell.length_b   1.000
_cell.length_c   1.000
_cell.angle_alpha   90.00
_cell.angle_beta   90.00
_cell.angle_gamma   90.00
#
_symmetry.space_group_name_H-M   'P 1'
#
loop_
_entity.id
_entity.type
_entity.pdbx_description
1 polymer ?
#
loop_
_entity_poly.entity_id
_entity_poly.type
_entity_poly.pdbx_seq_one_letter_code
_entity_poly.pdbx_strand_id
1 'polypeptide(L)'
;MLDRVISWSLRHRGAVIFVWILVAVFGVVAFKRLPLDAFPDTTPVQVQINTTAPALSPLEIERQLTAPIEQAISGLRGLAEVRSLSRFGLSQVTVTFVDGSDIYLCRQLVGEKLRGVQLPAGITPPQLGPVATGLGEVFHYLVTGVGKSLADLRTTHDWSIRPQLTSVPGVAEVNAWGGDERQI
;
A
#
# COMPACT_ATOMS: atom_id res chain seq x y z
N MET A 1 7.33 -35.06 45.07
CA MET A 1 8.08 -34.08 44.30
C MET A 1 7.74 -32.63 44.67
N LEU A 2 6.47 -32.30 44.88
CA LEU A 2 6.04 -30.96 45.31
C LEU A 2 6.71 -30.49 46.61
N ASP A 3 6.76 -31.33 47.65
CA ASP A 3 7.35 -30.95 48.93
C ASP A 3 8.83 -30.56 48.87
N ARG A 4 9.59 -31.14 47.92
CA ARG A 4 11.00 -30.76 47.71
C ARG A 4 11.11 -29.38 47.05
N VAL A 5 10.21 -29.05 46.13
CA VAL A 5 10.18 -27.75 45.46
C VAL A 5 9.80 -26.67 46.46
N ILE A 6 8.77 -26.93 47.27
CA ILE A 6 8.30 -25.99 48.27
C ILE A 6 9.39 -25.72 49.32
N SER A 7 9.99 -26.78 49.89
CA SER A 7 11.03 -26.64 50.92
C SER A 7 12.30 -25.96 50.36
N TRP A 8 12.65 -26.22 49.09
CA TRP A 8 13.76 -25.56 48.43
C TRP A 8 13.48 -24.06 48.19
N SER A 9 12.29 -23.69 47.71
CA SER A 9 11.92 -22.29 47.49
C SER A 9 11.82 -21.49 48.78
N LEU A 10 11.34 -22.08 49.86
CA LEU A 10 11.33 -21.43 51.17
C LEU A 10 12.75 -21.23 51.74
N ARG A 11 13.63 -22.18 51.48
CA ARG A 11 15.03 -22.08 51.94
C ARG A 11 15.83 -21.05 51.14
N HIS A 12 15.47 -20.85 49.85
CA HIS A 12 16.16 -19.92 48.95
C HIS A 12 15.24 -18.75 48.53
N ARG A 13 14.46 -18.24 49.49
CA ARG A 13 13.48 -17.16 49.26
C ARG A 13 14.04 -15.96 48.48
N GLY A 14 15.30 -15.55 48.76
CA GLY A 14 15.95 -14.44 48.06
C GLY A 14 16.19 -14.74 46.58
N ALA A 15 16.61 -15.96 46.24
CA ALA A 15 16.80 -16.36 44.85
C ALA A 15 15.48 -16.43 44.08
N VAL A 16 14.42 -16.92 44.72
CA VAL A 16 13.08 -16.99 44.15
C VAL A 16 12.55 -15.56 43.83
N ILE A 17 12.66 -14.66 44.82
CA ILE A 17 12.25 -13.27 44.66
C ILE A 17 13.04 -12.60 43.53
N PHE A 18 14.35 -12.82 43.48
CA PHE A 18 15.21 -12.26 42.41
C PHE A 18 14.81 -12.73 41.00
N VAL A 19 14.53 -14.04 40.87
CA VAL A 19 14.03 -14.60 39.57
C VAL A 19 12.70 -13.98 39.18
N TRP A 20 11.75 -13.82 40.13
CA TRP A 20 10.48 -13.19 39.85
C TRP A 20 10.61 -11.70 39.44
N ILE A 21 11.53 -10.97 40.06
CA ILE A 21 11.83 -9.59 39.68
C ILE A 21 12.40 -9.55 38.26
N LEU A 22 13.32 -10.48 37.92
CA LEU A 22 13.84 -10.57 36.54
C LEU A 22 12.74 -10.86 35.52
N VAL A 23 11.85 -11.82 35.83
CA VAL A 23 10.71 -12.14 34.95
C VAL A 23 9.79 -10.93 34.79
N ALA A 24 9.52 -10.21 35.88
CA ALA A 24 8.68 -9.00 35.81
C ALA A 24 9.32 -7.89 34.97
N VAL A 25 10.61 -7.65 35.15
CA VAL A 25 11.35 -6.65 34.32
C VAL A 25 11.36 -7.05 32.85
N PHE A 26 11.64 -8.32 32.55
CA PHE A 26 11.58 -8.84 31.17
C PHE A 26 10.18 -8.72 30.58
N GLY A 27 9.13 -9.03 31.36
CA GLY A 27 7.74 -8.87 30.95
C GLY A 27 7.39 -7.44 30.59
N VAL A 28 7.80 -6.47 31.40
CA VAL A 28 7.59 -5.04 31.14
C VAL A 28 8.33 -4.58 29.87
N VAL A 29 9.58 -5.02 29.68
CA VAL A 29 10.35 -4.70 28.48
C VAL A 29 9.72 -5.31 27.23
N ALA A 30 9.30 -6.57 27.31
CA ALA A 30 8.62 -7.26 26.22
C ALA A 30 7.29 -6.57 25.87
N PHE A 31 6.51 -6.20 26.88
CA PHE A 31 5.24 -5.46 26.70
C PHE A 31 5.44 -4.12 25.99
N LYS A 32 6.47 -3.35 26.38
CA LYS A 32 6.77 -2.07 25.72
C LYS A 32 7.27 -2.21 24.28
N ARG A 33 7.79 -3.38 23.90
CA ARG A 33 8.25 -3.69 22.55
C ARG A 33 7.22 -4.40 21.70
N LEU A 34 6.06 -4.73 22.26
CA LEU A 34 4.99 -5.37 21.51
C LEU A 34 4.46 -4.38 20.47
N PRO A 35 4.59 -4.63 19.16
CA PRO A 35 3.92 -3.84 18.15
C PRO A 35 2.41 -4.06 18.30
N LEU A 36 1.70 -3.03 18.71
CA LEU A 36 0.24 -3.05 18.78
C LEU A 36 -0.29 -2.44 17.48
N ASP A 37 -0.58 -3.28 16.51
CA ASP A 37 -1.37 -2.87 15.36
C ASP A 37 -2.83 -2.82 15.77
N ALA A 38 -3.43 -1.63 15.68
CA ALA A 38 -4.84 -1.41 16.01
C ALA A 38 -5.77 -2.23 15.10
N PHE A 39 -5.32 -2.53 13.87
CA PHE A 39 -5.99 -3.41 12.92
C PHE A 39 -4.96 -4.40 12.36
N PRO A 40 -5.28 -5.70 12.35
CA PRO A 40 -4.43 -6.66 11.63
C PRO A 40 -4.38 -6.24 10.16
N ASP A 41 -3.18 -6.20 9.59
CA ASP A 41 -3.01 -5.94 8.16
C ASP A 41 -3.52 -7.16 7.38
N THR A 42 -4.81 -7.12 7.05
CA THR A 42 -5.48 -8.12 6.22
C THR A 42 -5.48 -7.71 4.75
N THR A 43 -4.68 -6.70 4.38
CA THR A 43 -4.66 -6.19 3.02
C THR A 43 -4.01 -7.21 2.10
N PRO A 44 -4.73 -7.70 1.09
CA PRO A 44 -4.15 -8.65 0.14
C PRO A 44 -3.03 -7.97 -0.65
N VAL A 45 -2.01 -8.74 -1.02
CA VAL A 45 -0.94 -8.29 -1.91
C VAL A 45 -1.54 -8.03 -3.28
N GLN A 46 -1.73 -6.76 -3.65
CA GLN A 46 -2.37 -6.39 -4.91
C GLN A 46 -1.55 -5.38 -5.72
N VAL A 47 -1.63 -5.51 -7.04
CA VAL A 47 -1.05 -4.60 -8.01
C VAL A 47 -2.17 -4.04 -8.87
N GLN A 48 -2.30 -2.72 -8.90
CA GLN A 48 -3.28 -2.02 -9.71
C GLN A 48 -2.63 -1.54 -11.01
N ILE A 49 -3.33 -1.72 -12.12
CA ILE A 49 -2.90 -1.30 -13.47
C ILE A 49 -3.96 -0.32 -13.97
N ASN A 50 -3.55 0.90 -14.29
CA ASN A 50 -4.44 1.95 -14.80
C ASN A 50 -4.03 2.31 -16.23
N THR A 51 -5.01 2.36 -17.13
CA THR A 51 -4.82 2.77 -18.53
C THR A 51 -5.86 3.79 -18.91
N THR A 52 -5.46 4.95 -19.38
CA THR A 52 -6.37 6.04 -19.75
C THR A 52 -6.54 6.11 -21.27
N ALA A 53 -7.80 6.20 -21.70
CA ALA A 53 -8.20 6.34 -23.11
C ALA A 53 -9.45 7.22 -23.22
N PRO A 54 -9.35 8.54 -23.09
CA PRO A 54 -10.49 9.46 -22.93
C PRO A 54 -11.55 9.41 -24.02
N ALA A 55 -11.18 8.96 -25.23
CA ALA A 55 -12.09 8.92 -26.37
C ALA A 55 -12.90 7.62 -26.50
N LEU A 56 -12.62 6.60 -25.67
CA LEU A 56 -13.25 5.29 -25.81
C LEU A 56 -14.44 5.09 -24.87
N SER A 57 -15.47 4.43 -25.38
CA SER A 57 -16.62 3.97 -24.58
C SER A 57 -16.21 2.79 -23.66
N PRO A 58 -16.99 2.48 -22.61
CA PRO A 58 -16.66 1.38 -21.70
C PRO A 58 -16.52 0.01 -22.41
N LEU A 59 -17.32 -0.25 -23.44
CA LEU A 59 -17.26 -1.50 -24.20
C LEU A 59 -16.00 -1.58 -25.07
N GLU A 60 -15.58 -0.47 -25.64
CA GLU A 60 -14.35 -0.40 -26.43
C GLU A 60 -13.12 -0.53 -25.53
N ILE A 61 -13.14 0.09 -24.35
CA ILE A 61 -12.10 -0.06 -23.34
C ILE A 61 -11.97 -1.52 -22.90
N GLU A 62 -13.10 -2.17 -22.63
CA GLU A 62 -13.11 -3.59 -22.27
C GLU A 62 -12.42 -4.44 -23.35
N ARG A 63 -12.81 -4.27 -24.59
CA ARG A 63 -12.32 -5.09 -25.70
C ARG A 63 -10.88 -4.78 -26.12
N GLN A 64 -10.52 -3.51 -26.11
CA GLN A 64 -9.24 -3.06 -26.67
C GLN A 64 -8.13 -2.89 -25.64
N LEU A 65 -8.46 -2.70 -24.36
CA LEU A 65 -7.49 -2.45 -23.30
C LEU A 65 -7.59 -3.51 -22.20
N THR A 66 -8.75 -3.66 -21.58
CA THR A 66 -8.93 -4.49 -20.39
C THR A 66 -8.67 -5.97 -20.71
N ALA A 67 -9.32 -6.53 -21.72
CA ALA A 67 -9.18 -7.93 -22.09
C ALA A 67 -7.76 -8.31 -22.54
N PRO A 68 -7.03 -7.52 -23.38
CA PRO A 68 -5.62 -7.78 -23.69
C PRO A 68 -4.71 -7.73 -22.45
N ILE A 69 -4.95 -6.80 -21.52
CA ILE A 69 -4.19 -6.71 -20.27
C ILE A 69 -4.45 -7.93 -19.40
N GLU A 70 -5.70 -8.33 -19.20
CA GLU A 70 -6.07 -9.53 -18.44
C GLU A 70 -5.44 -10.79 -19.03
N GLN A 71 -5.46 -10.94 -20.35
CA GLN A 71 -4.82 -12.06 -21.03
C GLN A 71 -3.31 -12.10 -20.81
N ALA A 72 -2.64 -10.96 -20.82
CA ALA A 72 -1.20 -10.88 -20.63
C ALA A 72 -0.78 -11.25 -19.20
N ILE A 73 -1.58 -10.89 -18.20
CA ILE A 73 -1.31 -11.15 -16.79
C ILE A 73 -1.83 -12.53 -16.33
N SER A 74 -2.75 -13.14 -17.10
CA SER A 74 -3.20 -14.50 -16.81
C SER A 74 -2.02 -15.48 -16.85
N GLY A 75 -1.92 -16.35 -15.84
CA GLY A 75 -0.81 -17.30 -15.72
C GLY A 75 0.44 -16.76 -15.01
N LEU A 76 0.37 -15.60 -14.38
CA LEU A 76 1.41 -15.15 -13.45
C LEU A 76 1.48 -16.09 -12.24
N ARG A 77 2.71 -16.41 -11.82
CA ARG A 77 2.93 -17.25 -10.63
C ARG A 77 2.43 -16.53 -9.37
N GLY A 78 1.66 -17.24 -8.55
CA GLY A 78 1.11 -16.70 -7.32
C GLY A 78 -0.11 -15.81 -7.53
N LEU A 79 -0.68 -15.75 -8.75
CA LEU A 79 -1.93 -15.06 -9.02
C LEU A 79 -3.08 -15.74 -8.28
N ALA A 80 -3.80 -14.99 -7.45
CA ALA A 80 -5.00 -15.45 -6.75
C ALA A 80 -6.28 -15.02 -7.47
N GLU A 81 -6.37 -13.74 -7.85
CA GLU A 81 -7.57 -13.18 -8.48
C GLU A 81 -7.20 -12.00 -9.39
N VAL A 82 -7.97 -11.81 -10.45
CA VAL A 82 -7.94 -10.61 -11.30
C VAL A 82 -9.34 -10.01 -11.31
N ARG A 83 -9.41 -8.73 -11.01
CA ARG A 83 -10.65 -7.92 -11.12
C ARG A 83 -10.40 -6.74 -12.02
N SER A 84 -11.32 -6.44 -12.90
CA SER A 84 -11.23 -5.30 -13.78
C SER A 84 -12.45 -4.40 -13.72
N LEU A 85 -12.23 -3.15 -14.03
CA LEU A 85 -13.26 -2.13 -14.12
C LEU A 85 -13.02 -1.27 -15.36
N SER A 86 -13.93 -1.38 -16.32
CA SER A 86 -13.93 -0.57 -17.55
C SER A 86 -14.96 0.55 -17.42
N ARG A 87 -14.50 1.78 -17.39
CA ARG A 87 -15.31 3.00 -17.37
C ARG A 87 -15.00 3.85 -18.59
N PHE A 88 -15.84 4.87 -18.84
CA PHE A 88 -15.56 5.83 -19.88
C PHE A 88 -14.18 6.47 -19.67
N GLY A 89 -13.29 6.28 -20.63
CA GLY A 89 -11.94 6.83 -20.61
C GLY A 89 -10.92 6.13 -19.70
N LEU A 90 -11.30 5.08 -18.95
CA LEU A 90 -10.42 4.43 -17.96
C LEU A 90 -10.61 2.91 -17.92
N SER A 91 -9.51 2.18 -18.05
CA SER A 91 -9.39 0.77 -17.68
C SER A 91 -8.58 0.65 -16.39
N GLN A 92 -9.12 -0.04 -15.41
CA GLN A 92 -8.46 -0.36 -14.15
C GLN A 92 -8.47 -1.88 -13.95
N VAL A 93 -7.31 -2.48 -13.87
CA VAL A 93 -7.16 -3.92 -13.61
C VAL A 93 -6.42 -4.11 -12.30
N THR A 94 -7.05 -4.79 -11.37
CA THR A 94 -6.48 -5.11 -10.05
C THR A 94 -6.10 -6.58 -10.01
N VAL A 95 -4.85 -6.85 -9.76
CA VAL A 95 -4.24 -8.18 -9.71
C VAL A 95 -3.94 -8.49 -8.26
N THR A 96 -4.60 -9.50 -7.70
CA THR A 96 -4.37 -9.96 -6.32
C THR A 96 -3.51 -11.20 -6.33
N PHE A 97 -2.49 -11.23 -5.50
CA PHE A 97 -1.58 -12.36 -5.33
C PHE A 97 -1.86 -13.10 -4.02
N VAL A 98 -1.36 -14.32 -3.89
CA VAL A 98 -1.45 -15.10 -2.65
C VAL A 98 -0.71 -14.37 -1.52
N ASP A 99 -1.25 -14.52 -0.31
CA ASP A 99 -0.69 -13.92 0.89
C ASP A 99 0.78 -14.31 1.10
N GLY A 100 1.58 -13.35 1.58
CA GLY A 100 3.01 -13.54 1.77
C GLY A 100 3.87 -13.37 0.51
N SER A 101 3.27 -13.03 -0.65
CA SER A 101 4.03 -12.69 -1.85
C SER A 101 4.76 -11.35 -1.67
N ASP A 102 5.97 -11.24 -2.24
CA ASP A 102 6.69 -9.96 -2.27
C ASP A 102 6.04 -9.02 -3.28
N ILE A 103 5.50 -7.89 -2.81
CA ILE A 103 4.81 -6.90 -3.64
C ILE A 103 5.73 -6.32 -4.73
N TYR A 104 7.02 -6.13 -4.46
CA TYR A 104 7.95 -5.56 -5.44
C TYR A 104 8.23 -6.55 -6.56
N LEU A 105 8.40 -7.84 -6.23
CA LEU A 105 8.53 -8.90 -7.22
C LEU A 105 7.26 -9.04 -8.06
N CYS A 106 6.08 -9.01 -7.43
CA CYS A 106 4.80 -9.04 -8.13
C CYS A 106 4.66 -7.88 -9.12
N ARG A 107 5.01 -6.66 -8.70
CA ARG A 107 5.00 -5.47 -9.58
C ARG A 107 5.97 -5.60 -10.75
N GLN A 108 7.16 -6.13 -10.52
CA GLN A 108 8.13 -6.38 -11.59
C GLN A 108 7.57 -7.37 -12.62
N LEU A 109 7.04 -8.51 -12.18
CA LEU A 109 6.45 -9.53 -13.06
C LEU A 109 5.27 -8.98 -13.88
N VAL A 110 4.38 -8.22 -13.24
CA VAL A 110 3.28 -7.53 -13.92
C VAL A 110 3.83 -6.54 -14.95
N GLY A 111 4.81 -5.71 -14.56
CA GLY A 111 5.44 -4.74 -15.46
C GLY A 111 6.11 -5.39 -16.68
N GLU A 112 6.76 -6.52 -16.52
CA GLU A 112 7.35 -7.30 -17.62
C GLU A 112 6.28 -7.81 -18.60
N LYS A 113 5.18 -8.33 -18.08
CA LYS A 113 4.05 -8.79 -18.91
C LYS A 113 3.39 -7.65 -19.68
N LEU A 114 3.21 -6.49 -19.04
CA LEU A 114 2.61 -5.32 -19.67
C LEU A 114 3.42 -4.76 -20.85
N ARG A 115 4.75 -4.91 -20.83
CA ARG A 115 5.61 -4.49 -21.95
C ARG A 115 5.31 -5.24 -23.25
N GLY A 116 4.79 -6.45 -23.13
CA GLY A 116 4.40 -7.28 -24.30
C GLY A 116 3.00 -7.00 -24.82
N VAL A 117 2.20 -6.20 -24.14
CA VAL A 117 0.81 -5.91 -24.54
C VAL A 117 0.82 -4.89 -25.69
N GLN A 118 0.23 -5.26 -26.81
CA GLN A 118 0.02 -4.36 -27.93
C GLN A 118 -1.31 -3.62 -27.75
N LEU A 119 -1.23 -2.32 -27.52
CA LEU A 119 -2.39 -1.45 -27.41
C LEU A 119 -2.56 -0.63 -28.70
N PRO A 120 -3.79 -0.16 -28.99
CA PRO A 120 -4.04 0.73 -30.12
C PRO A 120 -3.20 2.01 -30.06
N ALA A 121 -2.86 2.55 -31.22
CA ALA A 121 -2.09 3.80 -31.30
C ALA A 121 -2.85 4.98 -30.66
N GLY A 122 -2.11 5.85 -29.97
CA GLY A 122 -2.67 7.03 -29.30
C GLY A 122 -3.18 6.80 -27.87
N ILE A 123 -3.05 5.58 -27.32
CA ILE A 123 -3.40 5.27 -25.94
C ILE A 123 -2.17 5.39 -25.05
N THR A 124 -2.37 5.97 -23.88
CA THR A 124 -1.30 6.03 -22.86
C THR A 124 -0.91 4.61 -22.41
N PRO A 125 0.39 4.29 -22.36
CA PRO A 125 0.82 2.97 -21.84
C PRO A 125 0.24 2.67 -20.46
N PRO A 126 -0.06 1.38 -20.15
CA PRO A 126 -0.53 0.97 -18.84
C PRO A 126 0.44 1.41 -17.75
N GLN A 127 -0.07 2.01 -16.71
CA GLN A 127 0.71 2.45 -15.56
C GLN A 127 0.36 1.62 -14.34
N LEU A 128 1.39 1.20 -13.60
CA LEU A 128 1.18 0.56 -12.31
C LEU A 128 0.79 1.62 -11.28
N GLY A 129 -0.31 1.39 -10.60
CA GLY A 129 -0.72 2.19 -9.46
C GLY A 129 0.33 2.17 -8.34
N PRO A 130 0.21 3.05 -7.35
CA PRO A 130 1.13 3.09 -6.22
C PRO A 130 1.12 1.78 -5.41
N VAL A 131 2.18 1.56 -4.64
CA VAL A 131 2.19 0.51 -3.61
C VAL A 131 1.42 1.05 -2.41
N ALA A 132 0.10 1.05 -2.53
CA ALA A 132 -0.77 1.50 -1.45
C ALA A 132 -1.80 0.41 -1.15
N THR A 133 -1.95 0.12 0.11
CA THR A 133 -3.08 -0.67 0.62
C THR A 133 -4.27 0.27 0.81
N GLY A 134 -5.51 -0.24 0.80
CA GLY A 134 -6.70 0.57 1.04
C GLY A 134 -6.71 1.29 2.40
N LEU A 135 -5.83 0.88 3.31
CA LEU A 135 -5.56 1.52 4.61
C LEU A 135 -4.26 2.35 4.60
N GLY A 136 -3.67 2.57 3.42
CA GLY A 136 -2.37 3.23 3.28
C GLY A 136 -2.38 4.75 3.49
N GLU A 137 -3.55 5.38 3.58
CA GLU A 137 -3.66 6.80 3.92
C GLU A 137 -3.52 6.98 5.43
N VAL A 138 -2.28 7.18 5.88
CA VAL A 138 -1.96 7.28 7.31
C VAL A 138 -2.02 8.69 7.86
N PHE A 139 -1.99 9.71 6.98
CA PHE A 139 -1.98 11.10 7.41
C PHE A 139 -2.69 12.01 6.42
N HIS A 140 -3.61 12.83 6.94
CA HIS A 140 -4.31 13.86 6.17
C HIS A 140 -3.92 15.23 6.69
N TYR A 141 -3.70 16.19 5.80
CA TYR A 141 -3.45 17.58 6.15
C TYR A 141 -4.19 18.52 5.22
N LEU A 142 -4.48 19.72 5.71
CA LEU A 142 -5.17 20.76 4.97
C LEU A 142 -4.20 21.90 4.68
N VAL A 143 -4.09 22.29 3.42
CA VAL A 143 -3.32 23.47 3.01
C VAL A 143 -4.25 24.67 2.99
N THR A 144 -3.98 25.65 3.84
CA THR A 144 -4.76 26.90 3.93
C THR A 144 -3.86 28.10 3.76
N GLY A 145 -4.40 29.21 3.24
CA GLY A 145 -3.66 30.45 3.10
C GLY A 145 -4.61 31.66 3.04
N VAL A 146 -4.34 32.68 3.84
CA VAL A 146 -5.13 33.93 3.84
C VAL A 146 -4.83 34.70 2.55
N GLY A 147 -5.87 35.03 1.78
CA GLY A 147 -5.74 35.80 0.54
C GLY A 147 -5.12 35.06 -0.64
N LYS A 148 -4.99 33.73 -0.57
CA LYS A 148 -4.52 32.87 -1.67
C LYS A 148 -5.69 32.24 -2.40
N SER A 149 -5.59 32.12 -3.73
CA SER A 149 -6.58 31.40 -4.52
C SER A 149 -6.38 29.89 -4.36
N LEU A 150 -7.41 29.08 -4.68
CA LEU A 150 -7.31 27.62 -4.69
C LEU A 150 -6.22 27.12 -5.64
N ALA A 151 -6.04 27.78 -6.79
CA ALA A 151 -4.99 27.48 -7.76
C ALA A 151 -3.57 27.76 -7.21
N ASP A 152 -3.40 28.84 -6.42
CA ASP A 152 -2.12 29.15 -5.79
C ASP A 152 -1.77 28.14 -4.69
N LEU A 153 -2.76 27.72 -3.90
CA LEU A 153 -2.59 26.69 -2.87
C LEU A 153 -2.23 25.35 -3.49
N ARG A 154 -2.90 24.96 -4.57
CA ARG A 154 -2.60 23.74 -5.32
C ARG A 154 -1.19 23.78 -5.90
N THR A 155 -0.81 24.87 -6.55
CA THR A 155 0.54 25.05 -7.09
C THR A 155 1.60 24.96 -5.99
N THR A 156 1.37 25.62 -4.85
CA THR A 156 2.29 25.56 -3.70
C THR A 156 2.41 24.13 -3.16
N HIS A 157 1.30 23.41 -3.07
CA HIS A 157 1.29 22.02 -2.65
C HIS A 157 2.11 21.15 -3.60
N ASP A 158 1.84 21.19 -4.92
CA ASP A 158 2.41 20.27 -5.89
C ASP A 158 3.91 20.53 -6.14
N TRP A 159 4.34 21.81 -6.08
CA TRP A 159 5.73 22.17 -6.37
C TRP A 159 6.61 22.34 -5.14
N SER A 160 6.06 22.59 -3.96
CA SER A 160 6.86 22.86 -2.76
C SER A 160 6.65 21.81 -1.67
N ILE A 161 5.40 21.50 -1.33
CA ILE A 161 5.09 20.62 -0.19
C ILE A 161 5.25 19.15 -0.57
N ARG A 162 4.63 18.74 -1.67
CA ARG A 162 4.63 17.34 -2.13
C ARG A 162 6.04 16.77 -2.31
N PRO A 163 7.00 17.46 -2.99
CA PRO A 163 8.35 16.92 -3.14
C PRO A 163 9.08 16.73 -1.81
N GLN A 164 8.89 17.66 -0.86
CA GLN A 164 9.50 17.56 0.47
C GLN A 164 8.94 16.37 1.26
N LEU A 165 7.62 16.17 1.23
CA LEU A 165 7.00 15.03 1.91
C LEU A 165 7.37 13.70 1.27
N THR A 166 7.43 13.65 -0.06
CA THR A 166 7.82 12.42 -0.79
C THR A 166 9.29 12.05 -0.53
N SER A 167 10.14 13.01 -0.16
CA SER A 167 11.54 12.73 0.19
C SER A 167 11.72 12.10 1.57
N VAL A 168 10.69 12.07 2.40
CA VAL A 168 10.75 11.47 3.74
C VAL A 168 10.77 9.94 3.62
N PRO A 169 11.74 9.24 4.23
CA PRO A 169 11.80 7.79 4.20
C PRO A 169 10.51 7.16 4.76
N GLY A 170 9.93 6.23 4.00
CA GLY A 170 8.67 5.56 4.36
C GLY A 170 7.41 6.17 3.77
N VAL A 171 7.49 7.36 3.14
CA VAL A 171 6.37 7.93 2.39
C VAL A 171 6.35 7.34 0.99
N ALA A 172 5.32 6.57 0.67
CA ALA A 172 5.15 5.96 -0.64
C ALA A 172 4.59 6.96 -1.66
N GLU A 173 3.59 7.75 -1.25
CA GLU A 173 2.92 8.72 -2.12
C GLU A 173 2.26 9.84 -1.32
N VAL A 174 2.11 11.00 -1.95
CA VAL A 174 1.36 12.16 -1.43
C VAL A 174 0.30 12.54 -2.44
N ASN A 175 -0.96 12.31 -2.09
CA ASN A 175 -2.12 12.62 -2.94
C ASN A 175 -2.75 13.94 -2.53
N ALA A 176 -3.18 14.74 -3.51
CA ALA A 176 -3.88 15.99 -3.29
C ALA A 176 -5.31 15.93 -3.82
N TRP A 177 -6.25 16.34 -3.00
CA TRP A 177 -7.66 16.42 -3.32
C TRP A 177 -8.10 17.89 -3.31
N GLY A 178 -8.78 18.31 -4.38
CA GLY A 178 -9.25 19.70 -4.52
C GLY A 178 -8.18 20.68 -5.00
N GLY A 179 -8.59 21.94 -5.11
CA GLY A 179 -7.80 23.00 -5.74
C GLY A 179 -7.89 22.98 -7.27
N ASP A 180 -7.81 24.15 -7.88
CA ASP A 180 -7.83 24.30 -9.33
C ASP A 180 -6.42 24.13 -9.90
N GLU A 181 -6.28 23.39 -10.99
CA GLU A 181 -5.01 23.30 -11.73
C GLU A 181 -4.85 24.54 -12.61
N ARG A 182 -3.69 25.21 -12.49
CA ARG A 182 -3.35 26.32 -13.38
C ARG A 182 -2.89 25.72 -14.72
N GLN A 183 -3.72 25.85 -15.75
CA GLN A 183 -3.35 25.54 -17.13
C GLN A 183 -2.69 26.77 -17.78
N ILE A 184 -1.54 26.58 -18.41
CA ILE A 184 -0.81 27.60 -19.17
C ILE A 184 -0.98 27.32 -20.64
#